data_185819bb89576144685c9f20ccd240fe
#
_entry.id   185819bb89576144685c9f20ccd240fe
#
_cell.length_a   1.000
_cell.length_b   1.000
_cell.length_c   1.000
_cell.angle_alpha   90.00
_cell.angle_beta   90.00
_cell.angle_gamma   90.00
#
_symmetry.space_group_name_H-M   'P 1'
#
loop_
_entity.id
_entity.type
_entity.pdbx_description
1 polymer ?
#
loop_
_entity_poly.entity_id
_entity_poly.type
_entity_poly.pdbx_seq_one_letter_code
_entity_poly.pdbx_strand_id
1 'polypeptide(L)' 'LAQTLAREMSEKGVHVVHTIANGSIADDDGEDQKTGKKMSADAVGETYLWLHNQKPCLWTHELDMRPACEKF' A
#
# COMPACT_ATOMS: atom_id res chain seq x y z
N LEU A 1 -4.44 16.57 -1.21
CA LEU A 1 -4.39 16.69 0.27
C LEU A 1 -3.29 15.84 0.89
N ALA A 2 -3.18 14.57 0.49
CA ALA A 2 -2.14 13.70 1.06
C ALA A 2 -0.73 14.21 0.77
N GLN A 3 -0.48 14.72 -0.43
CA GLN A 3 0.82 15.28 -0.79
C GLN A 3 1.16 16.53 0.03
N THR A 4 0.18 17.38 0.25
CA THR A 4 0.36 18.57 1.08
C THR A 4 0.67 18.18 2.52
N LEU A 5 -0.08 17.22 3.06
CA LEU A 5 0.14 16.71 4.41
C LEU A 5 1.52 16.06 4.53
N ALA A 6 1.94 15.29 3.52
CA ALA A 6 3.25 14.66 3.51
C ALA A 6 4.37 15.70 3.58
N ARG A 7 4.25 16.79 2.81
CA ARG A 7 5.25 17.86 2.81
C ARG A 7 5.36 18.55 4.17
N GLU A 8 4.21 18.85 4.78
CA GLU A 8 4.18 19.52 6.08
C GLU A 8 4.71 18.63 7.20
N MET A 9 4.30 17.36 7.19
CA MET A 9 4.63 16.43 8.28
C MET A 9 6.00 15.82 8.16
N SER A 10 6.57 15.73 6.95
CA SER A 10 7.93 15.22 6.77
C SER A 10 8.96 16.06 7.51
N GLU A 11 8.76 17.37 7.54
CA GLU A 11 9.63 18.28 8.30
C GLU A 11 9.59 18.02 9.80
N LYS A 12 8.50 17.42 10.28
CA LYS A 12 8.30 17.07 11.68
C LYS A 12 8.70 15.64 12.00
N GLY A 13 9.24 14.91 11.02
CA GLY A 13 9.63 13.52 11.18
C GLY A 13 8.48 12.53 11.12
N VAL A 14 7.35 12.93 10.54
CA VAL A 14 6.18 12.05 10.37
C VAL A 14 6.10 11.57 8.93
N HIS A 15 6.06 10.25 8.74
CA HIS A 15 5.92 9.63 7.42
C HIS A 15 4.45 9.49 7.05
N VAL A 16 4.02 10.24 6.05
CA VAL A 16 2.64 10.21 5.53
C VAL A 16 2.65 9.50 4.17
N VAL A 17 1.83 8.47 4.04
CA VAL A 17 1.72 7.68 2.81
C VAL A 17 0.26 7.66 2.38
N HIS A 18 0.02 7.94 1.11
CA HIS A 18 -1.27 7.75 0.46
C HIS A 18 -1.24 6.41 -0.27
N THR A 19 -2.04 5.45 0.18
CA THR A 19 -2.14 4.15 -0.48
C THR A 19 -3.47 4.04 -1.23
N ILE A 20 -3.40 3.46 -2.42
CA ILE A 20 -4.58 3.14 -3.21
C ILE A 20 -4.72 1.63 -3.20
N ALA A 21 -5.84 1.12 -2.70
CA ALA A 21 -6.16 -0.31 -2.73
C ALA A 21 -7.29 -0.51 -3.74
N ASN A 22 -6.92 -0.76 -4.98
CA ASN A 22 -7.87 -0.85 -6.08
C ASN A 22 -8.08 -2.31 -6.49
N GLY A 23 -9.14 -2.90 -5.97
CA GLY A 23 -9.50 -4.28 -6.22
C GLY A 23 -10.04 -4.96 -4.98
N SER A 24 -10.54 -6.17 -5.15
CA SER A 24 -11.11 -6.94 -4.03
C SER A 24 -10.01 -7.53 -3.17
N ILE A 25 -10.21 -7.47 -1.87
CA ILE A 25 -9.32 -8.10 -0.87
C ILE A 25 -10.09 -9.26 -0.26
N ALA A 26 -9.45 -10.41 -0.12
CA ALA A 26 -10.05 -11.58 0.53
C ALA A 26 -9.18 -12.05 1.68
N ASP A 27 -9.84 -12.57 2.74
CA ASP A 27 -9.16 -12.98 3.96
C ASP A 27 -8.42 -14.31 3.83
N ASP A 28 -8.82 -15.15 2.88
CA ASP A 28 -8.23 -16.46 2.67
C ASP A 28 -7.34 -16.49 1.42
N ASP A 29 -6.34 -17.36 1.44
CA ASP A 29 -5.46 -17.58 0.28
C ASP A 29 -6.06 -18.67 -0.61
N GLY A 30 -6.94 -18.26 -1.53
CA GLY A 30 -7.54 -19.15 -2.50
C GLY A 30 -6.94 -19.00 -3.89
N GLU A 31 -7.60 -19.63 -4.87
CA GLU A 31 -7.18 -19.56 -6.27
C GLU A 31 -7.18 -18.12 -6.79
N ASP A 32 -8.14 -17.30 -6.35
CA ASP A 32 -8.24 -15.91 -6.81
C ASP A 32 -7.01 -15.09 -6.41
N GLN A 33 -6.46 -15.32 -5.22
CA GLN A 33 -5.23 -14.65 -4.79
C GLN A 33 -4.03 -15.16 -5.56
N LYS A 34 -3.92 -16.47 -5.77
CA LYS A 34 -2.81 -17.07 -6.50
C LYS A 34 -2.77 -16.65 -7.97
N THR A 35 -3.93 -16.49 -8.59
CA THR A 35 -4.03 -16.12 -10.01
C THR A 35 -4.04 -14.60 -10.22
N GLY A 36 -4.08 -13.81 -9.15
CA GLY A 36 -4.07 -12.36 -9.24
C GLY A 36 -5.42 -11.72 -9.49
N LYS A 37 -6.52 -12.43 -9.25
CA LYS A 37 -7.88 -11.87 -9.39
C LYS A 37 -8.28 -11.03 -8.18
N LYS A 38 -7.76 -11.36 -7.01
CA LYS A 38 -8.02 -10.66 -5.76
C LYS A 38 -6.73 -10.45 -5.01
N MET A 39 -6.70 -9.43 -4.16
CA MET A 39 -5.57 -9.18 -3.29
C MET A 39 -5.66 -10.03 -2.04
N SER A 40 -4.51 -10.55 -1.59
CA SER A 40 -4.40 -11.23 -0.30
C SER A 40 -4.39 -10.20 0.81
N ALA A 41 -5.20 -10.40 1.85
CA ALA A 41 -5.18 -9.54 3.03
C ALA A 41 -3.81 -9.56 3.71
N ASP A 42 -3.16 -10.73 3.76
CA ASP A 42 -1.82 -10.85 4.33
C ASP A 42 -0.79 -10.05 3.54
N ALA A 43 -0.84 -10.10 2.21
CA ALA A 43 0.07 -9.35 1.36
C ALA A 43 -0.12 -7.83 1.54
N VAL A 44 -1.35 -7.37 1.65
CA VAL A 44 -1.65 -5.96 1.93
C VAL A 44 -1.08 -5.55 3.28
N GLY A 45 -1.28 -6.39 4.31
CA GLY A 45 -0.73 -6.14 5.64
C GLY A 45 0.79 -6.08 5.66
N GLU A 46 1.45 -6.98 4.94
CA GLU A 46 2.91 -6.98 4.81
C GLU A 46 3.40 -5.70 4.13
N THR A 47 2.67 -5.20 3.14
CA THR A 47 3.01 -3.97 2.44
C THR A 47 2.93 -2.76 3.40
N TYR A 48 1.89 -2.69 4.23
CA TYR A 48 1.78 -1.62 5.23
C TYR A 48 2.90 -1.69 6.25
N LEU A 49 3.27 -2.89 6.69
CA LEU A 49 4.39 -3.05 7.62
C LEU A 49 5.70 -2.59 6.99
N TRP A 50 5.92 -2.91 5.73
CA TRP A 50 7.08 -2.47 4.97
C TRP A 50 7.15 -0.93 4.90
N LEU A 51 6.02 -0.28 4.61
CA LEU A 51 5.94 1.19 4.60
C LEU A 51 6.26 1.78 5.97
N HIS A 52 5.72 1.18 7.03
CA HIS A 52 5.96 1.63 8.40
C HIS A 52 7.44 1.56 8.78
N ASN A 53 8.14 0.55 8.28
CA ASN A 53 9.53 0.31 8.60
C ASN A 53 10.51 1.04 7.69
N GLN A 54 10.04 1.83 6.73
CA GLN A 54 10.93 2.60 5.87
C GLN A 54 11.73 3.63 6.68
N LYS A 55 13.01 3.71 6.34
CA LYS A 55 13.91 4.67 6.99
C LYS A 55 13.73 6.07 6.40
N PRO A 56 14.01 7.13 7.17
CA PRO A 56 13.86 8.50 6.67
C PRO A 56 14.66 8.82 5.40
N CYS A 57 15.69 8.04 5.10
CA CYS A 57 16.47 8.23 3.87
C CYS A 57 15.73 7.74 2.61
N LEU A 58 14.62 7.01 2.78
CA LEU A 58 13.82 6.54 1.66
C LEU A 58 12.38 6.33 2.13
N TRP A 59 11.53 7.34 1.93
CA TRP A 59 10.11 7.27 2.24
C TRP A 59 9.29 7.24 0.96
N THR A 60 8.32 6.31 0.92
CA THR A 60 7.32 6.24 -0.15
C THR A 60 6.16 7.16 0.21
N HIS A 61 5.74 8.04 -0.71
CA HIS A 61 4.62 8.97 -0.49
C HIS A 61 3.31 8.49 -1.11
N GLU A 62 3.37 7.78 -2.21
CA GLU A 62 2.18 7.21 -2.86
C GLU A 62 2.46 5.78 -3.29
N LEU A 63 1.47 4.91 -3.10
CA LEU A 63 1.57 3.51 -3.47
C LEU A 63 0.22 3.01 -3.97
N ASP A 64 0.20 2.48 -5.19
CA ASP A 64 -0.99 1.90 -5.81
C ASP A 64 -0.88 0.37 -5.74
N MET A 65 -1.84 -0.25 -5.04
CA MET A 65 -1.87 -1.70 -4.87
C MET A 65 -3.05 -2.27 -5.65
N ARG A 66 -2.76 -3.20 -6.54
CA ARG A 66 -3.78 -3.84 -7.39
C ARG A 66 -3.52 -5.33 -7.53
N PRO A 67 -4.58 -6.15 -7.66
CA PRO A 67 -4.37 -7.54 -8.08
C PRO A 67 -3.85 -7.56 -9.52
N ALA A 68 -3.09 -8.59 -9.86
CA ALA A 68 -2.44 -8.67 -11.17
C ALA A 68 -3.43 -8.62 -12.33
N CYS A 69 -4.63 -9.16 -12.15
CA CYS A 69 -5.66 -9.20 -13.19
C CYS A 69 -6.53 -7.94 -13.24
N GLU A 70 -6.32 -6.98 -12.36
CA GLU A 70 -7.12 -5.76 -12.35
C GLU A 70 -6.78 -4.90 -13.58
N LYS A 71 -7.81 -4.40 -14.24
CA LYS A 71 -7.64 -3.51 -15.39
C LYS A 71 -7.56 -2.06 -14.93
N PHE A 72 -6.66 -1.34 -15.53
CA PHE A 72 -6.43 0.07 -15.24
C PHE A 72 -7.43 0.95 -15.98
#